data_0a05b0e89eeb086af358e8c4b1f3047e
#
_entry.id   0a05b0e89eeb086af358e8c4b1f3047e
#
_cell.length_a   1.000
_cell.length_b   1.000
_cell.length_c   1.000
_cell.angle_alpha   90.00
_cell.angle_beta   90.00
_cell.angle_gamma   90.00
#
_symmetry.space_group_name_H-M   'P 1'
#
loop_
_entity.id
_entity.type
_entity.pdbx_description
1 polymer ?
#
loop_
_entity_poly.entity_id
_entity_poly.type
_entity_poly.pdbx_seq_one_letter_code
_entity_poly.pdbx_strand_id
1 'polypeptide(L)'
;MIEKYHMFTHEEKVLVAVSGGKDSLALWDVLWQLGYHAEGLYIHLGIDEGIQYSTESERLAREFAEQRGLVLHVINVAQVHGETVPEIARRTRRGRDKPCAVCGLIKRHDMNQAALDLGFNVLATAHNLDDEVAFLFGNVFHWNLEQMRRQSPVLPESPGFARKVKPFCRFSERETAAYSLVRGIAYIEDECPFAEGSKQLLYKDLLNRLEEVEPGAKLRFYLGFLEARDSGQLILPREEEIPLELHPCPRCGQPTTSPGLCAYCRLFESESLGTLGTPVQPK
;
A
#
# COMPACT_ATOMS: atom_id res chain seq x y z
N MET A 1 -8.22 17.91 -2.86
CA MET A 1 -7.10 17.28 -2.17
C MET A 1 -5.82 17.41 -2.96
N ILE A 2 -5.85 17.12 -4.26
CA ILE A 2 -4.66 17.18 -5.13
C ILE A 2 -4.02 18.59 -5.06
N GLU A 3 -4.78 19.65 -5.33
CA GLU A 3 -4.30 21.02 -5.24
C GLU A 3 -3.90 21.42 -3.80
N LYS A 4 -4.74 21.07 -2.81
CA LYS A 4 -4.52 21.43 -1.41
C LYS A 4 -3.19 20.93 -0.85
N TYR A 5 -2.79 19.73 -1.24
CA TYR A 5 -1.57 19.09 -0.75
C TYR A 5 -0.45 19.06 -1.80
N HIS A 6 -0.63 19.78 -2.93
CA HIS A 6 0.33 19.83 -4.04
C HIS A 6 0.80 18.44 -4.45
N MET A 7 -0.16 17.51 -4.63
CA MET A 7 0.13 16.11 -4.89
C MET A 7 0.76 15.89 -6.25
N PHE A 8 0.18 16.48 -7.28
CA PHE A 8 0.64 16.46 -8.68
C PHE A 8 -0.15 17.47 -9.50
N THR A 9 0.34 17.74 -10.72
CA THR A 9 -0.29 18.65 -11.70
C THR A 9 -0.88 17.87 -12.88
N HIS A 10 -1.58 18.55 -13.79
CA HIS A 10 -2.10 17.93 -15.02
C HIS A 10 -1.01 17.54 -16.03
N GLU A 11 0.20 18.06 -15.88
CA GLU A 11 1.34 17.77 -16.74
C GLU A 11 2.07 16.49 -16.31
N GLU A 12 1.89 16.05 -15.07
CA GLU A 12 2.53 14.88 -14.52
C GLU A 12 1.73 13.61 -14.83
N LYS A 13 2.46 12.53 -15.10
CA LYS A 13 1.88 11.19 -15.26
C LYS A 13 1.74 10.52 -13.91
N VAL A 14 0.55 10.00 -13.64
CA VAL A 14 0.22 9.36 -12.36
C VAL A 14 0.01 7.87 -12.56
N LEU A 15 0.73 7.04 -11.82
CA LEU A 15 0.47 5.61 -11.73
C LEU A 15 -0.48 5.35 -10.56
N VAL A 16 -1.65 4.80 -10.83
CA VAL A 16 -2.67 4.49 -9.83
C VAL A 16 -2.53 3.03 -9.40
N ALA A 17 -2.33 2.77 -8.13
CA ALA A 17 -2.36 1.42 -7.58
C ALA A 17 -3.81 0.90 -7.58
N VAL A 18 -4.12 0.01 -8.52
CA VAL A 18 -5.45 -0.58 -8.70
C VAL A 18 -5.49 -1.96 -8.08
N SER A 19 -6.47 -2.20 -7.20
CA SER A 19 -6.68 -3.51 -6.55
C SER A 19 -7.93 -4.23 -7.03
N GLY A 20 -8.70 -3.64 -7.95
CA GLY A 20 -10.02 -4.15 -8.34
C GLY A 20 -11.13 -3.86 -7.32
N GLY A 21 -10.80 -3.32 -6.15
CA GLY A 21 -11.77 -2.90 -5.14
C GLY A 21 -12.29 -1.48 -5.38
N LYS A 22 -13.44 -1.16 -4.75
CA LYS A 22 -14.21 0.08 -4.92
C LYS A 22 -13.36 1.35 -4.84
N ASP A 23 -12.50 1.45 -3.81
CA ASP A 23 -11.74 2.68 -3.56
C ASP A 23 -10.71 2.95 -4.66
N SER A 24 -10.01 1.91 -5.12
CA SER A 24 -8.96 2.05 -6.15
C SER A 24 -9.55 2.38 -7.52
N LEU A 25 -10.67 1.76 -7.87
CA LEU A 25 -11.38 2.05 -9.13
C LEU A 25 -12.07 3.42 -9.09
N ALA A 26 -12.65 3.81 -7.94
CA ALA A 26 -13.19 5.15 -7.73
C ALA A 26 -12.12 6.22 -7.88
N LEU A 27 -10.93 6.03 -7.27
CA LEU A 27 -9.82 6.97 -7.44
C LEU A 27 -9.43 7.13 -8.91
N TRP A 28 -9.29 6.02 -9.62
CA TRP A 28 -8.91 6.04 -11.03
C TRP A 28 -9.97 6.71 -11.90
N ASP A 29 -11.27 6.44 -11.63
CA ASP A 29 -12.40 7.13 -12.30
C ASP A 29 -12.38 8.64 -12.04
N VAL A 30 -12.15 9.06 -10.80
CA VAL A 30 -12.09 10.50 -10.46
C VAL A 30 -10.93 11.18 -11.19
N LEU A 31 -9.74 10.57 -11.22
CA LEU A 31 -8.60 11.16 -11.92
C LEU A 31 -8.86 11.27 -13.43
N TRP A 32 -9.46 10.24 -14.03
CA TRP A 32 -9.87 10.26 -15.42
C TRP A 32 -10.91 11.37 -15.70
N GLN A 33 -11.96 11.48 -14.86
CA GLN A 33 -12.99 12.52 -15.01
C GLN A 33 -12.43 13.94 -14.89
N LEU A 34 -11.43 14.12 -14.05
CA LEU A 34 -10.75 15.41 -13.87
C LEU A 34 -9.70 15.70 -14.94
N GLY A 35 -9.50 14.80 -15.91
CA GLY A 35 -8.58 15.00 -17.03
C GLY A 35 -7.11 14.82 -16.69
N TYR A 36 -6.76 14.11 -15.60
CA TYR A 36 -5.38 13.77 -15.29
C TYR A 36 -4.86 12.61 -16.15
N HIS A 37 -3.57 12.62 -16.47
CA HIS A 37 -2.88 11.52 -17.14
C HIS A 37 -2.62 10.39 -16.12
N ALA A 38 -3.63 9.50 -15.92
CA ALA A 38 -3.58 8.45 -14.93
C ALA A 38 -3.65 7.07 -15.59
N GLU A 39 -2.60 6.25 -15.41
CA GLU A 39 -2.54 4.86 -15.83
C GLU A 39 -2.65 3.94 -14.61
N GLY A 40 -3.28 2.78 -14.76
CA GLY A 40 -3.46 1.83 -13.67
C GLY A 40 -2.31 0.84 -13.55
N LEU A 41 -1.99 0.42 -12.33
CA LEU A 41 -1.11 -0.70 -12.03
C LEU A 41 -1.84 -1.71 -11.16
N TYR A 42 -2.04 -2.92 -11.68
CA TYR A 42 -2.57 -4.04 -10.94
C TYR A 42 -1.45 -5.06 -10.64
N ILE A 43 -1.42 -5.58 -9.41
CA ILE A 43 -0.50 -6.64 -9.02
C ILE A 43 -1.30 -7.91 -8.72
N HIS A 44 -1.17 -8.90 -9.61
CA HIS A 44 -1.79 -10.20 -9.44
C HIS A 44 -1.00 -11.03 -8.43
N LEU A 45 -1.62 -11.26 -7.27
CA LEU A 45 -0.97 -11.87 -6.11
C LEU A 45 -1.05 -13.40 -6.09
N GLY A 46 -1.89 -13.99 -6.95
CA GLY A 46 -2.18 -15.42 -6.96
C GLY A 46 -2.98 -15.90 -5.75
N ILE A 47 -3.84 -15.04 -5.18
CA ILE A 47 -4.76 -15.40 -4.09
C ILE A 47 -6.04 -15.93 -4.72
N ASP A 48 -6.00 -17.19 -5.20
CA ASP A 48 -7.09 -17.80 -5.96
C ASP A 48 -7.55 -19.14 -5.36
N GLU A 49 -7.00 -19.52 -4.21
CA GLU A 49 -7.44 -20.70 -3.46
C GLU A 49 -8.85 -20.44 -2.90
N GLY A 50 -9.85 -21.14 -3.41
CA GLY A 50 -11.25 -21.06 -3.00
C GLY A 50 -12.07 -20.05 -3.80
N ILE A 51 -11.81 -18.76 -3.74
CA ILE A 51 -12.67 -17.69 -4.31
C ILE A 51 -12.08 -16.96 -5.53
N GLN A 52 -11.01 -17.41 -6.14
CA GLN A 52 -10.36 -16.78 -7.30
C GLN A 52 -10.21 -15.24 -7.17
N TYR A 53 -9.85 -14.78 -5.97
CA TYR A 53 -9.84 -13.36 -5.61
C TYR A 53 -8.97 -12.51 -6.53
N SER A 54 -7.73 -12.96 -6.82
CA SER A 54 -6.81 -12.21 -7.69
C SER A 54 -7.28 -12.22 -9.15
N THR A 55 -7.80 -13.34 -9.61
CA THR A 55 -8.31 -13.49 -10.99
C THR A 55 -9.51 -12.59 -11.22
N GLU A 56 -10.48 -12.58 -10.29
CA GLU A 56 -11.69 -11.78 -10.44
C GLU A 56 -11.43 -10.28 -10.27
N SER A 57 -10.60 -9.90 -9.32
CA SER A 57 -10.23 -8.48 -9.15
C SER A 57 -9.41 -7.93 -10.32
N GLU A 58 -8.56 -8.76 -10.97
CA GLU A 58 -7.88 -8.37 -12.21
C GLU A 58 -8.87 -8.21 -13.35
N ARG A 59 -9.82 -9.15 -13.52
CA ARG A 59 -10.85 -9.08 -14.56
C ARG A 59 -11.63 -7.76 -14.47
N LEU A 60 -12.09 -7.42 -13.28
CA LEU A 60 -12.82 -6.17 -13.03
C LEU A 60 -11.96 -4.92 -13.31
N ALA A 61 -10.69 -4.93 -12.94
CA ALA A 61 -9.78 -3.83 -13.23
C ALA A 61 -9.54 -3.67 -14.75
N ARG A 62 -9.43 -4.76 -15.50
CA ARG A 62 -9.29 -4.76 -16.96
C ARG A 62 -10.56 -4.23 -17.64
N GLU A 63 -11.72 -4.72 -17.26
CA GLU A 63 -13.01 -4.26 -17.78
C GLU A 63 -13.22 -2.76 -17.52
N PHE A 64 -12.89 -2.31 -16.32
CA PHE A 64 -12.93 -0.88 -15.99
C PHE A 64 -12.04 -0.04 -16.91
N ALA A 65 -10.81 -0.48 -17.13
CA ALA A 65 -9.84 0.20 -18.01
C ALA A 65 -10.33 0.22 -19.47
N GLU A 66 -10.81 -0.91 -19.98
CA GLU A 66 -11.27 -1.07 -21.33
C GLU A 66 -12.48 -0.17 -21.65
N GLN A 67 -13.48 -0.14 -20.74
CA GLN A 67 -14.66 0.72 -20.86
C GLN A 67 -14.33 2.21 -20.96
N ARG A 68 -13.17 2.64 -20.45
CA ARG A 68 -12.74 4.05 -20.37
C ARG A 68 -11.58 4.38 -21.29
N GLY A 69 -11.07 3.40 -22.05
CA GLY A 69 -9.89 3.57 -22.91
C GLY A 69 -8.62 3.90 -22.12
N LEU A 70 -8.50 3.36 -20.90
CA LEU A 70 -7.37 3.60 -19.99
C LEU A 70 -6.32 2.49 -20.12
N VAL A 71 -5.07 2.83 -19.83
CA VAL A 71 -3.95 1.87 -19.82
C VAL A 71 -3.86 1.21 -18.44
N LEU A 72 -3.86 -0.13 -18.43
CA LEU A 72 -3.64 -0.93 -17.23
C LEU A 72 -2.36 -1.77 -17.38
N HIS A 73 -1.38 -1.51 -16.54
CA HIS A 73 -0.20 -2.35 -16.37
C HIS A 73 -0.51 -3.47 -15.38
N VAL A 74 -0.05 -4.68 -15.67
CA VAL A 74 -0.26 -5.83 -14.79
C VAL A 74 1.06 -6.49 -14.48
N ILE A 75 1.33 -6.69 -13.19
CA ILE A 75 2.44 -7.51 -12.71
C ILE A 75 1.86 -8.79 -12.12
N ASN A 76 2.24 -9.94 -12.65
CA ASN A 76 1.87 -11.22 -12.08
C ASN A 76 3.03 -11.77 -11.23
N VAL A 77 2.82 -11.83 -9.93
CA VAL A 77 3.87 -12.23 -8.96
C VAL A 77 4.37 -13.63 -9.25
N ALA A 78 3.48 -14.58 -9.58
CA ALA A 78 3.88 -15.94 -9.91
C ALA A 78 4.71 -16.03 -11.21
N GLN A 79 4.40 -15.19 -12.21
CA GLN A 79 5.21 -15.14 -13.44
C GLN A 79 6.60 -14.53 -13.21
N VAL A 80 6.70 -13.52 -12.33
CA VAL A 80 7.97 -12.84 -12.04
C VAL A 80 8.86 -13.67 -11.11
N HIS A 81 8.27 -14.35 -10.12
CA HIS A 81 9.03 -15.02 -9.06
C HIS A 81 8.90 -16.54 -9.04
N GLY A 82 8.06 -17.13 -9.89
CA GLY A 82 7.79 -18.56 -9.92
C GLY A 82 6.84 -19.06 -8.81
N GLU A 83 6.41 -18.19 -7.92
CA GLU A 83 5.56 -18.50 -6.76
C GLU A 83 4.51 -17.41 -6.55
N THR A 84 3.34 -17.81 -6.07
CA THR A 84 2.28 -16.89 -5.63
C THR A 84 2.58 -16.28 -4.25
N VAL A 85 1.91 -15.18 -3.90
CA VAL A 85 2.07 -14.58 -2.55
C VAL A 85 1.69 -15.55 -1.43
N PRO A 86 0.60 -16.35 -1.53
CA PRO A 86 0.29 -17.41 -0.56
C PRO A 86 1.43 -18.42 -0.38
N GLU A 87 2.06 -18.88 -1.46
CA GLU A 87 3.18 -19.83 -1.41
C GLU A 87 4.39 -19.21 -0.72
N ILE A 88 4.77 -17.99 -1.09
CA ILE A 88 5.86 -17.24 -0.45
C ILE A 88 5.56 -17.02 1.04
N ALA A 89 4.33 -16.69 1.40
CA ALA A 89 3.95 -16.49 2.80
C ALA A 89 4.08 -17.78 3.61
N ARG A 90 3.62 -18.92 3.09
CA ARG A 90 3.69 -20.23 3.77
C ARG A 90 5.13 -20.67 4.06
N ARG A 91 6.07 -20.44 3.14
CA ARG A 91 7.45 -20.87 3.30
C ARG A 91 8.33 -19.91 4.09
N THR A 92 7.93 -18.64 4.21
CA THR A 92 8.75 -17.64 4.89
C THR A 92 8.36 -17.47 6.36
N ARG A 93 9.36 -17.25 7.25
CA ARG A 93 9.09 -16.97 8.66
C ARG A 93 8.20 -15.72 8.85
N ARG A 94 8.37 -14.71 7.99
CA ARG A 94 7.57 -13.47 8.03
C ARG A 94 6.10 -13.72 7.73
N GLY A 95 5.80 -14.64 6.81
CA GLY A 95 4.45 -14.87 6.31
C GLY A 95 3.67 -15.91 7.10
N ARG A 96 4.36 -16.84 7.77
CA ARG A 96 3.74 -18.01 8.43
C ARG A 96 2.56 -17.64 9.33
N ASP A 97 2.72 -16.58 10.14
CA ASP A 97 1.67 -16.11 11.05
C ASP A 97 0.99 -14.82 10.56
N LYS A 98 1.54 -14.19 9.54
CA LYS A 98 1.10 -12.87 9.03
C LYS A 98 1.28 -12.77 7.52
N PRO A 99 0.46 -13.47 6.71
CA PRO A 99 0.59 -13.43 5.24
C PRO A 99 0.51 -12.02 4.67
N CYS A 100 -0.30 -11.13 5.27
CA CYS A 100 -0.40 -9.71 4.88
C CYS A 100 0.94 -8.95 5.01
N ALA A 101 1.86 -9.39 5.88
CA ALA A 101 3.17 -8.74 6.01
C ALA A 101 4.07 -9.02 4.79
N VAL A 102 3.95 -10.19 4.19
CA VAL A 102 4.63 -10.55 2.92
C VAL A 102 3.93 -9.85 1.76
N CYS A 103 2.62 -9.96 1.66
CA CYS A 103 1.81 -9.31 0.64
C CYS A 103 2.09 -7.80 0.57
N GLY A 104 2.04 -7.11 1.71
CA GLY A 104 2.32 -5.68 1.77
C GLY A 104 3.75 -5.30 1.40
N LEU A 105 4.73 -6.17 1.69
CA LEU A 105 6.12 -5.95 1.30
C LEU A 105 6.28 -6.07 -0.23
N ILE A 106 5.74 -7.11 -0.82
CA ILE A 106 5.76 -7.35 -2.27
C ILE A 106 5.06 -6.19 -2.99
N LYS A 107 3.82 -5.87 -2.62
CA LYS A 107 3.09 -4.75 -3.24
C LYS A 107 3.85 -3.43 -3.20
N ARG A 108 4.40 -3.06 -2.05
CA ARG A 108 5.14 -1.78 -1.93
C ARG A 108 6.39 -1.74 -2.77
N HIS A 109 7.12 -2.86 -2.85
CA HIS A 109 8.31 -2.95 -3.68
C HIS A 109 7.96 -2.87 -5.16
N ASP A 110 7.02 -3.71 -5.61
CA ASP A 110 6.68 -3.84 -7.02
C ASP A 110 5.98 -2.59 -7.57
N MET A 111 5.10 -1.95 -6.76
CA MET A 111 4.52 -0.66 -7.14
C MET A 111 5.58 0.43 -7.34
N ASN A 112 6.58 0.51 -6.44
CA ASN A 112 7.64 1.49 -6.57
C ASN A 112 8.54 1.18 -7.76
N GLN A 113 8.92 -0.07 -7.95
CA GLN A 113 9.75 -0.50 -9.08
C GLN A 113 9.04 -0.22 -10.40
N ALA A 114 7.77 -0.61 -10.52
CA ALA A 114 6.98 -0.34 -11.71
C ALA A 114 6.85 1.15 -12.03
N ALA A 115 6.64 1.99 -11.00
CA ALA A 115 6.57 3.43 -11.21
C ALA A 115 7.88 3.97 -11.80
N LEU A 116 9.03 3.54 -11.28
CA LEU A 116 10.34 3.97 -11.79
C LEU A 116 10.63 3.43 -13.18
N ASP A 117 10.39 2.14 -13.42
CA ASP A 117 10.68 1.47 -14.70
C ASP A 117 9.81 2.00 -15.84
N LEU A 118 8.56 2.37 -15.55
CA LEU A 118 7.62 2.96 -16.51
C LEU A 118 7.76 4.49 -16.64
N GLY A 119 8.64 5.10 -15.84
CA GLY A 119 8.91 6.54 -15.90
C GLY A 119 7.82 7.41 -15.25
N PHE A 120 7.11 6.86 -14.26
CA PHE A 120 6.15 7.62 -13.44
C PHE A 120 6.83 8.18 -12.18
N ASN A 121 6.72 9.47 -11.98
CA ASN A 121 7.22 10.12 -10.77
C ASN A 121 6.21 10.10 -9.61
N VAL A 122 4.94 9.83 -9.91
CA VAL A 122 3.84 9.86 -8.95
C VAL A 122 3.13 8.51 -8.89
N LEU A 123 3.03 7.96 -7.68
CA LEU A 123 2.26 6.76 -7.36
C LEU A 123 1.08 7.15 -6.47
N ALA A 124 -0.14 7.08 -7.00
CA ALA A 124 -1.37 7.36 -6.27
C ALA A 124 -1.96 6.07 -5.68
N THR A 125 -2.31 6.12 -4.40
CA THR A 125 -3.02 5.03 -3.72
C THR A 125 -4.35 5.51 -3.18
N ALA A 126 -5.35 4.64 -3.19
CA ALA A 126 -6.71 4.97 -2.78
C ALA A 126 -6.97 4.83 -1.28
N HIS A 127 -5.92 4.97 -0.45
CA HIS A 127 -6.13 5.02 0.99
C HIS A 127 -7.05 6.18 1.34
N ASN A 128 -8.17 5.84 1.98
CA ASN A 128 -9.22 6.77 2.37
C ASN A 128 -9.06 7.23 3.83
N LEU A 129 -9.98 8.06 4.33
CA LEU A 129 -9.93 8.56 5.71
C LEU A 129 -9.97 7.42 6.73
N ASP A 130 -10.79 6.39 6.49
CA ASP A 130 -10.93 5.25 7.38
C ASP A 130 -9.62 4.45 7.52
N ASP A 131 -8.88 4.32 6.42
CA ASP A 131 -7.55 3.70 6.43
C ASP A 131 -6.54 4.55 7.22
N GLU A 132 -6.51 5.86 6.94
CA GLU A 132 -5.56 6.77 7.56
C GLU A 132 -5.80 6.89 9.08
N VAL A 133 -7.06 7.00 9.52
CA VAL A 133 -7.35 7.10 10.95
C VAL A 133 -7.15 5.78 11.69
N ALA A 134 -7.47 4.64 11.08
CA ALA A 134 -7.21 3.35 11.67
C ALA A 134 -5.70 3.07 11.81
N PHE A 135 -4.91 3.48 10.80
CA PHE A 135 -3.45 3.39 10.87
C PHE A 135 -2.87 4.33 11.92
N LEU A 136 -3.34 5.58 11.97
CA LEU A 136 -2.95 6.55 12.99
C LEU A 136 -3.29 6.06 14.40
N PHE A 137 -4.52 5.59 14.60
CA PHE A 137 -4.99 5.06 15.88
C PHE A 137 -4.09 3.92 16.37
N GLY A 138 -3.78 2.96 15.49
CA GLY A 138 -2.86 1.88 15.81
C GLY A 138 -1.46 2.36 16.18
N ASN A 139 -0.94 3.35 15.47
CA ASN A 139 0.38 3.92 15.76
C ASN A 139 0.40 4.68 17.09
N VAL A 140 -0.63 5.47 17.39
CA VAL A 140 -0.78 6.16 18.67
C VAL A 140 -0.93 5.16 19.82
N PHE A 141 -1.77 4.14 19.63
CA PHE A 141 -2.01 3.10 20.64
C PHE A 141 -0.74 2.31 21.01
N HIS A 142 0.17 2.15 20.06
CA HIS A 142 1.44 1.45 20.27
C HIS A 142 2.65 2.39 20.41
N TRP A 143 2.44 3.71 20.45
CA TRP A 143 3.50 4.73 20.47
C TRP A 143 4.55 4.52 19.39
N ASN A 144 4.11 4.18 18.19
CA ASN A 144 4.97 3.95 17.03
C ASN A 144 5.31 5.29 16.34
N LEU A 145 6.17 6.08 16.99
CA LEU A 145 6.48 7.44 16.59
C LEU A 145 7.09 7.53 15.19
N GLU A 146 7.88 6.54 14.81
CA GLU A 146 8.50 6.48 13.47
C GLU A 146 7.43 6.35 12.36
N GLN A 147 6.41 5.52 12.56
CA GLN A 147 5.31 5.40 11.61
C GLN A 147 4.42 6.64 11.60
N MET A 148 4.19 7.26 12.76
CA MET A 148 3.45 8.52 12.86
C MET A 148 4.16 9.62 12.08
N ARG A 149 5.48 9.73 12.18
CA ARG A 149 6.29 10.71 11.44
C ARG A 149 6.08 10.59 9.92
N ARG A 150 6.02 9.36 9.42
CA ARG A 150 5.85 9.06 7.98
C ARG A 150 4.39 9.12 7.51
N GLN A 151 3.43 9.26 8.39
CA GLN A 151 2.03 9.30 8.00
C GLN A 151 1.66 10.67 7.44
N SER A 152 1.52 10.75 6.13
CA SER A 152 1.23 11.98 5.39
C SER A 152 0.35 11.72 4.17
N PRO A 153 -0.46 12.71 3.72
CA PRO A 153 -1.13 12.67 2.43
C PRO A 153 -0.17 12.57 1.25
N VAL A 154 1.04 13.10 1.40
CA VAL A 154 2.10 13.07 0.41
C VAL A 154 3.39 12.58 1.07
N LEU A 155 3.99 11.55 0.49
CA LEU A 155 5.36 11.16 0.78
C LEU A 155 6.20 11.63 -0.42
N PRO A 156 7.13 12.58 -0.22
CA PRO A 156 7.90 13.16 -1.31
C PRO A 156 8.74 12.11 -2.02
N GLU A 157 9.07 12.40 -3.26
CA GLU A 157 10.05 11.61 -3.99
C GLU A 157 11.44 11.72 -3.33
N SER A 158 12.20 10.67 -3.45
CA SER A 158 13.59 10.62 -3.02
C SER A 158 14.36 9.65 -3.92
N PRO A 159 15.70 9.66 -3.95
CA PRO A 159 16.46 8.76 -4.79
C PRO A 159 16.00 7.30 -4.64
N GLY A 160 15.51 6.71 -5.75
CA GLY A 160 14.98 5.34 -5.78
C GLY A 160 13.53 5.15 -5.30
N PHE A 161 12.82 6.25 -4.97
CA PHE A 161 11.40 6.22 -4.59
C PHE A 161 10.58 7.24 -5.35
N ALA A 162 9.48 6.81 -5.96
CA ALA A 162 8.48 7.69 -6.52
C ALA A 162 7.72 8.44 -5.41
N ARG A 163 7.24 9.65 -5.71
CA ARG A 163 6.33 10.40 -4.83
C ARG A 163 5.04 9.59 -4.64
N LYS A 164 4.68 9.32 -3.37
CA LYS A 164 3.43 8.62 -3.06
C LYS A 164 2.38 9.59 -2.56
N VAL A 165 1.18 9.49 -3.12
CA VAL A 165 0.08 10.40 -2.80
C VAL A 165 -1.19 9.62 -2.47
N LYS A 166 -2.05 10.23 -1.63
CA LYS A 166 -3.30 9.65 -1.16
C LYS A 166 -4.45 10.64 -1.39
N PRO A 167 -4.96 10.76 -2.63
CA PRO A 167 -5.99 11.76 -2.95
C PRO A 167 -7.27 11.60 -2.12
N PHE A 168 -7.57 10.40 -1.64
CA PHE A 168 -8.76 10.10 -0.84
C PHE A 168 -8.55 10.19 0.68
N CYS A 169 -7.41 10.66 1.17
CA CYS A 169 -7.07 10.68 2.59
C CYS A 169 -8.07 11.40 3.51
N ARG A 170 -8.99 12.20 2.97
CA ARG A 170 -10.04 12.90 3.72
C ARG A 170 -11.46 12.49 3.35
N PHE A 171 -11.62 11.56 2.43
CA PHE A 171 -12.91 10.99 2.06
C PHE A 171 -13.11 9.68 2.84
N SER A 172 -14.31 9.53 3.41
CA SER A 172 -14.68 8.31 4.12
C SER A 172 -14.89 7.14 3.16
N GLU A 173 -14.77 5.92 3.66
CA GLU A 173 -15.08 4.71 2.90
C GLU A 173 -16.54 4.67 2.41
N ARG A 174 -17.47 5.33 3.15
CA ARG A 174 -18.87 5.49 2.72
C ARG A 174 -19.00 6.37 1.49
N GLU A 175 -18.23 7.47 1.43
CA GLU A 175 -18.25 8.39 0.28
C GLU A 175 -17.71 7.71 -0.97
N THR A 176 -16.62 6.94 -0.86
CA THR A 176 -16.07 6.20 -2.00
C THR A 176 -17.00 5.07 -2.46
N ALA A 177 -17.68 4.40 -1.53
CA ALA A 177 -18.70 3.40 -1.85
C ALA A 177 -19.90 4.03 -2.56
N ALA A 178 -20.40 5.15 -2.04
CA ALA A 178 -21.50 5.89 -2.67
C ALA A 178 -21.13 6.39 -4.07
N TYR A 179 -19.91 6.89 -4.24
CA TYR A 179 -19.40 7.28 -5.54
C TYR A 179 -19.38 6.11 -6.52
N SER A 180 -18.81 4.97 -6.13
CA SER A 180 -18.74 3.79 -6.98
C SER A 180 -20.12 3.31 -7.41
N LEU A 181 -21.11 3.32 -6.49
CA LEU A 181 -22.49 2.95 -6.77
C LEU A 181 -23.14 3.89 -7.78
N VAL A 182 -23.02 5.21 -7.56
CA VAL A 182 -23.62 6.23 -8.46
C VAL A 182 -22.98 6.18 -9.84
N ARG A 183 -21.68 5.87 -9.92
CA ARG A 183 -20.95 5.75 -11.18
C ARG A 183 -21.15 4.42 -11.88
N GLY A 184 -21.81 3.45 -11.25
CA GLY A 184 -21.99 2.10 -11.79
C GLY A 184 -20.65 1.35 -11.96
N ILE A 185 -19.68 1.61 -11.08
CA ILE A 185 -18.38 0.94 -11.12
C ILE A 185 -18.54 -0.46 -10.53
N ALA A 186 -18.32 -1.48 -11.36
CA ALA A 186 -18.20 -2.86 -10.89
C ALA A 186 -16.85 -3.07 -10.22
N TYR A 187 -16.84 -3.63 -9.02
CA TYR A 187 -15.66 -3.91 -8.22
C TYR A 187 -15.81 -5.24 -7.48
N ILE A 188 -14.69 -5.80 -7.00
CA ILE A 188 -14.75 -7.02 -6.20
C ILE A 188 -15.36 -6.73 -4.83
N GLU A 189 -16.45 -7.45 -4.52
CA GLU A 189 -17.15 -7.33 -3.22
C GLU A 189 -16.54 -8.25 -2.16
N ASP A 190 -15.96 -9.36 -2.58
CA ASP A 190 -15.32 -10.32 -1.70
C ASP A 190 -14.12 -9.70 -0.98
N GLU A 191 -14.01 -9.94 0.31
CA GLU A 191 -12.83 -9.58 1.08
C GLU A 191 -11.68 -10.55 0.82
N CYS A 192 -10.45 -10.02 0.85
CA CYS A 192 -9.27 -10.86 0.73
C CYS A 192 -9.26 -11.92 1.86
N PRO A 193 -9.12 -13.23 1.56
CA PRO A 193 -9.13 -14.29 2.58
C PRO A 193 -8.10 -14.10 3.71
N PHE A 194 -7.02 -13.37 3.43
CA PHE A 194 -5.99 -13.07 4.43
C PHE A 194 -6.27 -11.82 5.28
N ALA A 195 -7.37 -11.11 5.04
CA ALA A 195 -7.75 -9.95 5.84
C ALA A 195 -8.38 -10.33 7.18
N GLU A 196 -8.87 -11.56 7.32
CA GLU A 196 -9.47 -12.06 8.56
C GLU A 196 -8.51 -11.94 9.76
N GLY A 197 -9.01 -11.45 10.88
CA GLY A 197 -8.20 -11.21 12.08
C GLY A 197 -7.26 -10.01 12.01
N SER A 198 -7.34 -9.18 10.98
CA SER A 198 -6.55 -7.96 10.86
C SER A 198 -6.92 -6.95 11.95
N LYS A 199 -5.91 -6.49 12.72
CA LYS A 199 -6.10 -5.41 13.70
C LYS A 199 -6.62 -4.12 13.05
N GLN A 200 -6.33 -3.91 11.77
CA GLN A 200 -6.79 -2.74 11.03
C GLN A 200 -8.31 -2.72 10.90
N LEU A 201 -8.93 -3.86 10.65
CA LEU A 201 -10.40 -3.98 10.61
C LEU A 201 -11.03 -3.71 11.97
N LEU A 202 -10.43 -4.22 13.06
CA LEU A 202 -10.87 -3.90 14.41
C LEU A 202 -10.81 -2.39 14.70
N TYR A 203 -9.72 -1.74 14.31
CA TYR A 203 -9.58 -0.29 14.52
C TYR A 203 -10.61 0.50 13.70
N LYS A 204 -10.87 0.09 12.45
CA LYS A 204 -11.92 0.69 11.62
C LYS A 204 -13.30 0.56 12.30
N ASP A 205 -13.65 -0.62 12.80
CA ASP A 205 -14.93 -0.85 13.47
C ASP A 205 -15.09 0.05 14.71
N LEU A 206 -14.08 0.12 15.57
CA LEU A 206 -14.09 0.99 16.76
C LEU A 206 -14.26 2.48 16.38
N LEU A 207 -13.55 2.93 15.36
CA LEU A 207 -13.61 4.32 14.88
C LEU A 207 -14.93 4.62 14.18
N ASN A 208 -15.54 3.65 13.51
CA ASN A 208 -16.88 3.79 12.93
C ASN A 208 -17.94 3.96 14.01
N ARG A 209 -17.89 3.18 15.08
CA ARG A 209 -18.79 3.33 16.24
C ARG A 209 -18.63 4.69 16.92
N LEU A 210 -17.39 5.18 17.02
CA LEU A 210 -17.15 6.54 17.52
C LEU A 210 -17.77 7.59 16.60
N GLU A 211 -17.60 7.44 15.29
CA GLU A 211 -18.15 8.36 14.27
C GLU A 211 -19.70 8.42 14.29
N GLU A 212 -20.38 7.30 14.64
CA GLU A 212 -21.84 7.27 14.80
C GLU A 212 -22.32 8.11 15.98
N VAL A 213 -21.56 8.13 17.08
CA VAL A 213 -21.88 8.89 18.30
C VAL A 213 -21.42 10.35 18.18
N GLU A 214 -20.28 10.56 17.53
CA GLU A 214 -19.63 11.87 17.38
C GLU A 214 -19.27 12.12 15.89
N PRO A 215 -20.23 12.59 15.07
CA PRO A 215 -20.00 12.81 13.64
C PRO A 215 -18.83 13.77 13.38
N GLY A 216 -17.93 13.36 12.47
CA GLY A 216 -16.72 14.09 12.14
C GLY A 216 -15.52 13.79 13.06
N ALA A 217 -15.65 12.88 14.01
CA ALA A 217 -14.55 12.49 14.91
C ALA A 217 -13.32 11.99 14.17
N LYS A 218 -13.50 11.12 13.16
CA LYS A 218 -12.40 10.61 12.35
C LYS A 218 -11.64 11.73 11.63
N LEU A 219 -12.37 12.64 10.99
CA LEU A 219 -11.75 13.74 10.26
C LEU A 219 -11.02 14.70 11.21
N ARG A 220 -11.63 15.05 12.36
CA ARG A 220 -10.97 15.89 13.37
C ARG A 220 -9.72 15.25 13.93
N PHE A 221 -9.74 13.95 14.22
CA PHE A 221 -8.57 13.21 14.72
C PHE A 221 -7.42 13.24 13.71
N TYR A 222 -7.71 12.98 12.44
CA TYR A 222 -6.69 12.99 11.38
C TYR A 222 -6.11 14.38 11.14
N LEU A 223 -6.98 15.38 11.00
CA LEU A 223 -6.54 16.76 10.73
C LEU A 223 -5.81 17.36 11.93
N GLY A 224 -6.28 17.10 13.16
CA GLY A 224 -5.59 17.54 14.38
C GLY A 224 -4.20 16.95 14.50
N PHE A 225 -4.03 15.67 14.13
CA PHE A 225 -2.71 15.05 14.07
C PHE A 225 -1.81 15.72 13.03
N LEU A 226 -2.30 15.94 11.81
CA LEU A 226 -1.50 16.60 10.77
C LEU A 226 -1.08 18.02 11.18
N GLU A 227 -2.00 18.79 11.75
CA GLU A 227 -1.75 20.15 12.25
C GLU A 227 -0.72 20.15 13.40
N ALA A 228 -0.89 19.29 14.41
CA ALA A 228 0.02 19.20 15.54
C ALA A 228 1.43 18.78 15.11
N ARG A 229 1.52 17.88 14.13
CA ARG A 229 2.81 17.46 13.56
C ARG A 229 3.46 18.62 12.77
N ASP A 230 2.71 19.25 11.86
CA ASP A 230 3.24 20.25 10.92
C ASP A 230 3.58 21.57 11.63
N SER A 231 2.86 21.91 12.70
CA SER A 231 3.16 23.07 13.56
C SER A 231 4.29 22.83 14.57
N GLY A 232 4.79 21.59 14.69
CA GLY A 232 5.81 21.22 15.67
C GLY A 232 5.32 21.12 17.11
N GLN A 233 4.00 21.16 17.34
CA GLN A 233 3.40 20.90 18.67
C GLN A 233 3.57 19.44 19.08
N LEU A 234 3.54 18.53 18.11
CA LEU A 234 3.84 17.12 18.31
C LEU A 234 5.31 16.87 17.94
N ILE A 235 6.15 16.66 18.96
CA ILE A 235 7.57 16.36 18.75
C ILE A 235 7.69 14.88 18.37
N LEU A 236 7.99 14.64 17.09
CA LEU A 236 8.30 13.31 16.56
C LEU A 236 9.80 13.22 16.26
N PRO A 237 10.41 12.01 16.31
CA PRO A 237 11.83 11.83 15.98
C PRO A 237 12.15 12.44 14.62
N ARG A 238 13.22 13.26 14.54
CA ARG A 238 13.67 13.82 13.28
C ARG A 238 14.43 12.79 12.47
N GLU A 239 14.41 12.93 11.15
CA GLU A 239 15.15 12.04 10.24
C GLU A 239 16.66 12.07 10.51
N GLU A 240 17.17 13.24 10.87
CA GLU A 240 18.58 13.48 11.23
C GLU A 240 19.00 12.80 12.54
N GLU A 241 18.06 12.52 13.44
CA GLU A 241 18.30 11.86 14.73
C GLU A 241 18.33 10.32 14.59
N ILE A 242 17.90 9.80 13.46
CA ILE A 242 17.99 8.39 13.10
C ILE A 242 18.76 8.33 11.78
N PRO A 243 20.08 8.24 11.80
CA PRO A 243 20.87 8.15 10.58
C PRO A 243 20.60 6.80 9.92
N LEU A 244 19.54 6.75 9.13
CA LEU A 244 19.23 5.64 8.25
C LEU A 244 20.02 5.87 6.95
N GLU A 245 21.27 5.42 6.92
CA GLU A 245 22.02 5.39 5.67
C GLU A 245 21.34 4.44 4.70
N LEU A 246 20.62 5.03 3.74
CA LEU A 246 20.06 4.29 2.63
C LEU A 246 21.15 3.98 1.63
N HIS A 247 21.29 2.72 1.31
CA HIS A 247 22.16 2.25 0.22
C HIS A 247 21.35 1.39 -0.76
N PRO A 248 21.76 1.31 -2.03
CA PRO A 248 21.04 0.48 -2.99
C PRO A 248 21.19 -1.00 -2.64
N CYS A 249 20.08 -1.73 -2.69
CA CYS A 249 20.09 -3.18 -2.57
C CYS A 249 20.92 -3.79 -3.71
N PRO A 250 21.91 -4.66 -3.44
CA PRO A 250 22.78 -5.21 -4.48
C PRO A 250 22.05 -6.08 -5.50
N ARG A 251 20.80 -6.51 -5.24
CA ARG A 251 20.00 -7.33 -6.16
C ARG A 251 19.00 -6.52 -6.97
N CYS A 252 18.20 -5.65 -6.35
CA CYS A 252 17.12 -4.92 -7.03
C CYS A 252 17.39 -3.41 -7.18
N GLY A 253 18.46 -2.88 -6.60
CA GLY A 253 18.81 -1.46 -6.67
C GLY A 253 17.96 -0.53 -5.78
N GLN A 254 16.80 -0.97 -5.28
CA GLN A 254 15.98 -0.11 -4.44
C GLN A 254 16.69 0.22 -3.10
N PRO A 255 16.50 1.44 -2.57
CA PRO A 255 17.12 1.86 -1.33
C PRO A 255 16.69 1.00 -0.14
N THR A 256 17.65 0.65 0.70
CA THR A 256 17.44 -0.14 1.91
C THR A 256 18.38 0.29 3.03
N THR A 257 17.94 0.10 4.27
CA THR A 257 18.75 0.25 5.48
C THR A 257 19.36 -1.07 5.94
N SER A 258 18.97 -2.19 5.32
CA SER A 258 19.46 -3.52 5.70
C SER A 258 20.84 -3.75 5.13
N PRO A 259 21.83 -4.17 5.92
CA PRO A 259 23.14 -4.56 5.38
C PRO A 259 22.94 -5.75 4.41
N GLY A 260 23.34 -5.59 3.14
CA GLY A 260 23.13 -6.55 2.07
C GLY A 260 21.76 -6.44 1.41
N LEU A 261 21.07 -7.56 1.22
CA LEU A 261 19.79 -7.59 0.51
C LEU A 261 18.66 -6.91 1.30
N CYS A 262 17.81 -6.16 0.59
CA CYS A 262 16.59 -5.60 1.17
C CYS A 262 15.62 -6.69 1.65
N ALA A 263 14.64 -6.29 2.46
CA ALA A 263 13.66 -7.23 3.01
C ALA A 263 12.86 -7.99 1.94
N TYR A 264 12.59 -7.35 0.80
CA TYR A 264 11.93 -7.98 -0.35
C TYR A 264 12.83 -9.04 -0.99
N CYS A 265 14.06 -8.70 -1.35
CA CYS A 265 14.97 -9.65 -2.00
C CYS A 265 15.27 -10.87 -1.14
N ARG A 266 15.28 -10.71 0.18
CA ARG A 266 15.42 -11.85 1.12
C ARG A 266 14.25 -12.83 1.10
N LEU A 267 13.05 -12.42 0.65
CA LEU A 267 11.94 -13.38 0.47
C LEU A 267 12.27 -14.45 -0.59
N PHE A 268 13.14 -14.11 -1.54
CA PHE A 268 13.49 -14.93 -2.69
C PHE A 268 14.93 -15.47 -2.62
N GLU A 269 15.58 -15.37 -1.45
CA GLU A 269 16.77 -16.16 -1.18
C GLU A 269 16.32 -17.60 -0.94
N SER A 270 16.84 -18.54 -1.75
CA SER A 270 16.77 -19.96 -1.39
C SER A 270 17.45 -20.08 -0.03
N GLU A 271 16.74 -20.60 0.99
CA GLU A 271 17.40 -21.08 2.20
C GLU A 271 18.40 -22.16 1.74
N SER A 272 19.66 -21.76 1.56
CA SER A 272 20.74 -22.71 1.58
C SER A 272 20.64 -23.36 2.96
N LEU A 273 20.16 -24.60 2.98
CA LEU A 273 20.14 -25.48 4.15
C LEU A 273 21.44 -25.24 4.91
N GLY A 274 21.32 -24.67 6.11
CA GLY A 274 22.45 -24.47 6.98
C GLY A 274 23.23 -25.76 7.05
N THR A 275 24.49 -25.70 6.70
CA THR A 275 25.45 -26.78 6.90
C THR A 275 25.27 -27.32 8.31
N LEU A 276 24.70 -28.52 8.38
CA LEU A 276 24.61 -29.31 9.58
C LEU A 276 25.98 -29.31 10.27
N GLY A 277 25.95 -28.98 11.55
CA GLY A 277 27.12 -28.89 12.40
C GLY A 277 28.08 -30.07 12.24
N THR A 278 29.35 -29.72 12.29
CA THR A 278 30.47 -30.65 12.46
C THR A 278 30.15 -31.70 13.50
N PRO A 279 30.39 -32.99 13.21
CA PRO A 279 30.19 -34.08 14.19
C PRO A 279 31.14 -33.88 15.37
N VAL A 280 30.57 -33.81 16.56
CA VAL A 280 31.33 -33.85 17.82
C VAL A 280 31.99 -35.22 17.89
N GLN A 281 33.33 -35.27 17.92
CA GLN A 281 34.08 -36.47 18.19
C GLN A 281 33.87 -36.88 19.67
N PRO A 282 33.60 -38.17 19.94
CA PRO A 282 33.52 -38.66 21.32
C PRO A 282 34.94 -38.71 21.94
N LYS A 283 35.04 -38.27 23.20
CA LYS A 283 36.15 -38.50 24.08
C LYS A 283 35.96 -39.87 24.77
#